data_f5b7fd598700dab7d4de8cfd1f28d7e3
#
_entry.id   f5b7fd598700dab7d4de8cfd1f28d7e3
#
_cell.length_a   1.000
_cell.length_b   1.000
_cell.length_c   1.000
_cell.angle_alpha   90.00
_cell.angle_beta   90.00
_cell.angle_gamma   90.00
#
_symmetry.space_group_name_H-M   'P 1'
#
loop_
_entity.id
_entity.type
_entity.pdbx_description
1 polymer ?
#
loop_
_entity_poly.entity_id
_entity_poly.type
_entity_poly.pdbx_seq_one_letter_code
_entity_poly.pdbx_strand_id
1 'polypeptide(L)'
;MSRKAVISTAVAPIYKEARFSSEMVTQALIWEKVEVLKEDKLWFYICQADGYEGWIYTFYLSDNSQSHPNWITLTNRFTPFTSSVDESSEDRLLSFGSRVPVIKEDTQFISIALPDGKLGKIPAQNSITIQSREQLIKLAKSLLGTPYIWGGKSSYGFDCSGFVQLVLSAIGVSIARDTGMQVKSQWLHEINMNEAKQGDLVFFAENKQINHVGFSLGEGKIIHCSGEVKIESINEGDAGFNQYLSQSIFKTCSISDKVVG
;
A
#
# COMPACT_ATOMS: atom_id res chain seq x y z
N MET A 1 25.67 11.85 9.60
CA MET A 1 24.48 12.25 8.81
C MET A 1 23.87 10.95 8.28
N SER A 2 22.58 10.72 8.44
CA SER A 2 21.93 9.56 7.88
C SER A 2 21.94 9.62 6.35
N ARG A 3 22.25 8.49 5.71
CA ARG A 3 22.23 8.35 4.25
C ARG A 3 20.77 8.17 3.81
N LYS A 4 20.35 8.93 2.81
CA LYS A 4 19.04 8.78 2.18
C LYS A 4 19.18 7.99 0.89
N ALA A 5 18.25 7.09 0.64
CA ALA A 5 18.18 6.31 -0.59
C ALA A 5 16.73 6.23 -1.08
N VAL A 6 16.53 5.72 -2.28
CA VAL A 6 15.22 5.43 -2.86
C VAL A 6 15.16 3.97 -3.32
N ILE A 7 13.97 3.39 -3.32
CA ILE A 7 13.73 2.05 -3.84
C ILE A 7 13.89 2.07 -5.36
N SER A 8 14.71 1.18 -5.89
CA SER A 8 15.08 1.13 -7.32
C SER A 8 14.28 0.10 -8.13
N THR A 9 13.58 -0.81 -7.47
CA THR A 9 12.77 -1.86 -8.10
C THR A 9 11.28 -1.59 -7.95
N ALA A 10 10.44 -2.23 -8.76
CA ALA A 10 8.99 -2.07 -8.68
C ALA A 10 8.46 -2.36 -7.26
N VAL A 11 8.98 -3.42 -6.64
CA VAL A 11 8.71 -3.81 -5.25
C VAL A 11 9.99 -4.34 -4.62
N ALA A 12 10.26 -3.94 -3.40
CA ALA A 12 11.40 -4.43 -2.60
C ALA A 12 10.89 -5.01 -1.28
N PRO A 13 11.25 -6.27 -0.93
CA PRO A 13 10.94 -6.85 0.36
C PRO A 13 11.86 -6.27 1.45
N ILE A 14 11.30 -6.05 2.62
CA ILE A 14 12.00 -5.62 3.82
C ILE A 14 11.88 -6.72 4.86
N TYR A 15 13.01 -7.09 5.46
CA TYR A 15 13.14 -8.26 6.33
C TYR A 15 13.42 -7.87 7.77
N LYS A 16 13.05 -8.76 8.68
CA LYS A 16 13.31 -8.62 10.10
C LYS A 16 14.80 -8.71 10.45
N GLU A 17 15.54 -9.55 9.71
CA GLU A 17 16.97 -9.78 9.88
C GLU A 17 17.69 -9.67 8.52
N ALA A 18 19.01 -9.41 8.52
CA ALA A 18 19.86 -9.24 7.34
C ALA A 18 20.12 -10.56 6.59
N ARG A 19 19.07 -11.26 6.17
CA ARG A 19 19.14 -12.52 5.40
C ARG A 19 17.83 -12.78 4.65
N PHE A 20 17.92 -13.37 3.46
CA PHE A 20 16.75 -13.65 2.61
C PHE A 20 15.80 -14.73 3.18
N SER A 21 16.26 -15.57 4.09
CA SER A 21 15.43 -16.57 4.78
C SER A 21 14.70 -16.03 6.02
N SER A 22 14.86 -14.74 6.32
CA SER A 22 14.15 -14.09 7.42
C SER A 22 12.71 -13.79 7.06
N GLU A 23 11.91 -13.53 8.08
CA GLU A 23 10.54 -13.02 7.94
C GLU A 23 10.53 -11.71 7.15
N MET A 24 9.73 -11.63 6.08
CA MET A 24 9.41 -10.37 5.43
C MET A 24 8.41 -9.61 6.32
N VAL A 25 8.80 -8.43 6.76
CA VAL A 25 7.98 -7.62 7.68
C VAL A 25 7.16 -6.56 6.95
N THR A 26 7.64 -6.10 5.80
CA THR A 26 6.91 -5.19 4.91
C THR A 26 7.52 -5.18 3.51
N GLN A 27 6.95 -4.39 2.62
CA GLN A 27 7.48 -4.08 1.29
C GLN A 27 7.61 -2.56 1.12
N ALA A 28 8.43 -2.15 0.16
CA ALA A 28 8.51 -0.79 -0.33
C ALA A 28 8.36 -0.77 -1.85
N LEU A 29 7.78 0.31 -2.38
CA LEU A 29 7.54 0.49 -3.80
C LEU A 29 8.59 1.40 -4.43
N ILE A 30 8.74 1.33 -5.73
CA ILE A 30 9.67 2.17 -6.50
C ILE A 30 9.55 3.65 -6.08
N TRP A 31 10.70 4.32 -5.97
CA TRP A 31 10.83 5.71 -5.52
C TRP A 31 10.44 5.99 -4.06
N GLU A 32 9.95 5.02 -3.27
CA GLU A 32 9.81 5.25 -1.84
C GLU A 32 11.16 5.65 -1.25
N LYS A 33 11.16 6.75 -0.50
CA LYS A 33 12.36 7.27 0.19
C LYS A 33 12.57 6.52 1.48
N VAL A 34 13.81 6.14 1.73
CA VAL A 34 14.21 5.47 2.96
C VAL A 34 15.44 6.15 3.55
N GLU A 35 15.54 6.09 4.86
CA GLU A 35 16.71 6.53 5.61
C GLU A 35 17.53 5.30 6.02
N VAL A 36 18.82 5.26 5.65
CA VAL A 36 19.72 4.18 6.04
C VAL A 36 20.26 4.47 7.44
N LEU A 37 19.87 3.63 8.40
CA LEU A 37 20.25 3.77 9.81
C LEU A 37 21.51 2.98 10.16
N LYS A 38 21.71 1.82 9.50
CA LYS A 38 22.83 0.92 9.75
C LYS A 38 23.18 0.14 8.49
N GLU A 39 24.45 -0.19 8.32
CA GLU A 39 24.98 -1.02 7.24
C GLU A 39 25.62 -2.29 7.81
N ASP A 40 25.32 -3.43 7.22
CA ASP A 40 25.96 -4.72 7.49
C ASP A 40 26.24 -5.45 6.17
N LYS A 41 27.45 -5.32 5.64
CA LYS A 41 27.89 -5.87 4.34
C LYS A 41 27.00 -5.35 3.20
N LEU A 42 26.18 -6.24 2.61
CA LEU A 42 25.26 -5.95 1.53
C LEU A 42 23.81 -5.74 2.02
N TRP A 43 23.62 -5.59 3.33
CA TRP A 43 22.32 -5.32 3.95
C TRP A 43 22.31 -3.97 4.63
N PHE A 44 21.23 -3.24 4.46
CA PHE A 44 20.99 -1.97 5.12
C PHE A 44 19.77 -2.04 6.02
N TYR A 45 19.91 -1.59 7.25
CA TYR A 45 18.79 -1.36 8.14
C TYR A 45 18.23 0.02 7.83
N ILE A 46 16.98 0.07 7.41
CA ILE A 46 16.35 1.29 6.91
C ILE A 46 15.12 1.65 7.72
N CYS A 47 14.77 2.95 7.66
CA CYS A 47 13.50 3.48 8.14
C CYS A 47 12.71 4.02 6.94
N GLN A 48 11.46 3.58 6.77
CA GLN A 48 10.51 4.09 5.78
C GLN A 48 9.86 5.39 6.28
N ALA A 49 9.16 6.10 5.41
CA ALA A 49 8.51 7.38 5.74
C ALA A 49 7.42 7.28 6.82
N ASP A 50 6.82 6.10 7.01
CA ASP A 50 5.84 5.80 8.06
C ASP A 50 6.48 5.41 9.41
N GLY A 51 7.82 5.44 9.48
CA GLY A 51 8.60 5.06 10.64
C GLY A 51 8.84 3.55 10.77
N TYR A 52 8.42 2.74 9.79
CA TYR A 52 8.65 1.30 9.84
C TYR A 52 10.10 0.96 9.49
N GLU A 53 10.70 0.07 10.27
CA GLU A 53 12.11 -0.27 10.16
C GLU A 53 12.31 -1.74 9.79
N GLY A 54 13.41 -2.02 9.09
CA GLY A 54 13.81 -3.38 8.75
C GLY A 54 15.03 -3.42 7.83
N TRP A 55 15.44 -4.63 7.47
CA TRP A 55 16.61 -4.89 6.64
C TRP A 55 16.24 -5.03 5.17
N ILE A 56 16.98 -4.35 4.31
CA ILE A 56 16.86 -4.44 2.86
C ILE A 56 18.21 -4.76 2.23
N TYR A 57 18.22 -5.54 1.16
CA TYR A 57 19.46 -5.82 0.43
C TYR A 57 19.79 -4.69 -0.55
N THR A 58 21.07 -4.37 -0.68
CA THR A 58 21.55 -3.17 -1.40
C THR A 58 21.12 -3.07 -2.84
N PHE A 59 20.90 -4.18 -3.56
CA PHE A 59 20.47 -4.11 -4.97
C PHE A 59 19.05 -3.53 -5.17
N TYR A 60 18.26 -3.40 -4.11
CA TYR A 60 16.95 -2.75 -4.15
C TYR A 60 17.02 -1.22 -4.01
N LEU A 61 18.21 -0.68 -3.76
CA LEU A 61 18.38 0.74 -3.44
C LEU A 61 19.14 1.49 -4.53
N SER A 62 18.81 2.76 -4.68
CA SER A 62 19.57 3.74 -5.47
C SER A 62 19.82 4.99 -4.61
N ASP A 63 21.02 5.55 -4.76
CA ASP A 63 21.39 6.83 -4.13
C ASP A 63 20.87 8.05 -4.92
N ASN A 64 19.97 7.83 -5.88
CA ASN A 64 19.42 8.92 -6.69
C ASN A 64 18.63 9.89 -5.81
N SER A 65 19.20 11.08 -5.65
CA SER A 65 18.61 12.17 -4.86
C SER A 65 17.96 13.25 -5.73
N GLN A 66 17.73 12.99 -7.03
CA GLN A 66 17.12 13.98 -7.92
C GLN A 66 15.74 14.38 -7.41
N SER A 67 15.51 15.70 -7.39
CA SER A 67 14.21 16.26 -7.07
C SER A 67 13.39 16.40 -8.34
N HIS A 68 12.18 15.91 -8.30
CA HIS A 68 11.22 16.02 -9.41
C HIS A 68 10.03 16.86 -8.95
N PRO A 69 9.58 17.85 -9.76
CA PRO A 69 8.48 18.73 -9.33
C PRO A 69 7.11 18.06 -9.39
N ASN A 70 6.91 17.15 -10.34
CA ASN A 70 5.61 16.53 -10.62
C ASN A 70 5.66 15.03 -10.35
N TRP A 71 4.62 14.53 -9.67
CA TRP A 71 4.47 13.13 -9.31
C TRP A 71 3.05 12.67 -9.54
N ILE A 72 2.90 11.41 -9.98
CA ILE A 72 1.59 10.74 -10.04
C ILE A 72 1.60 9.49 -9.17
N THR A 73 0.43 9.14 -8.65
CA THR A 73 0.19 7.86 -7.98
C THR A 73 -0.51 6.92 -8.96
N LEU A 74 0.03 5.73 -9.13
CA LEU A 74 -0.55 4.72 -10.01
C LEU A 74 -1.73 4.04 -9.33
N THR A 75 -2.90 4.09 -9.96
CA THR A 75 -4.17 3.58 -9.39
C THR A 75 -4.67 2.31 -10.06
N ASN A 76 -4.05 1.86 -11.15
CA ASN A 76 -4.30 0.55 -11.72
C ASN A 76 -3.60 -0.53 -10.88
N ARG A 77 -4.23 -1.72 -10.77
CA ARG A 77 -3.62 -2.86 -10.06
C ARG A 77 -2.20 -3.11 -10.53
N PHE A 78 -1.98 -3.12 -11.84
CA PHE A 78 -0.67 -3.14 -12.47
C PHE A 78 -0.62 -2.09 -13.58
N THR A 79 0.49 -1.37 -13.64
CA THR A 79 0.78 -0.44 -14.73
C THR A 79 2.00 -0.93 -15.49
N PRO A 80 1.87 -1.33 -16.77
CA PRO A 80 3.02 -1.71 -17.59
C PRO A 80 3.90 -0.49 -17.84
N PHE A 81 5.21 -0.69 -17.86
CA PHE A 81 6.15 0.33 -18.29
C PHE A 81 7.27 -0.25 -19.14
N THR A 82 7.73 0.51 -20.11
CA THR A 82 8.90 0.19 -20.94
C THR A 82 10.04 1.13 -20.57
N SER A 83 11.28 0.63 -20.59
CA SER A 83 12.47 1.47 -20.44
C SER A 83 12.89 2.01 -21.81
N SER A 84 13.29 3.29 -21.87
CA SER A 84 13.75 3.93 -23.12
C SER A 84 15.02 3.33 -23.73
N VAL A 85 15.72 2.48 -22.99
CA VAL A 85 17.01 1.89 -23.40
C VAL A 85 16.84 0.49 -24.00
N ASP A 86 15.71 -0.16 -23.77
CA ASP A 86 15.50 -1.54 -24.19
C ASP A 86 14.10 -1.68 -24.79
N GLU A 87 13.99 -1.31 -26.09
CA GLU A 87 12.74 -1.45 -26.84
C GLU A 87 12.33 -2.92 -27.04
N SER A 88 13.23 -3.88 -26.77
CA SER A 88 12.95 -5.32 -26.79
C SER A 88 12.51 -5.88 -25.45
N SER A 89 12.50 -5.08 -24.37
CA SER A 89 12.14 -5.56 -23.05
C SER A 89 10.64 -5.77 -22.93
N GLU A 90 10.27 -6.96 -22.51
CA GLU A 90 8.93 -7.30 -22.06
C GLU A 90 8.41 -6.24 -21.07
N ASP A 91 7.11 -5.94 -21.12
CA ASP A 91 6.48 -4.99 -20.25
C ASP A 91 6.75 -5.34 -18.78
N ARG A 92 7.45 -4.45 -18.08
CA ARG A 92 7.60 -4.53 -16.63
C ARG A 92 6.37 -3.94 -15.99
N LEU A 93 6.02 -4.42 -14.80
CA LEU A 93 4.81 -4.00 -14.11
C LEU A 93 5.15 -3.21 -12.84
N LEU A 94 4.55 -2.03 -12.72
CA LEU A 94 4.52 -1.25 -11.49
C LEU A 94 3.23 -1.58 -10.72
N SER A 95 3.35 -1.63 -9.39
CA SER A 95 2.24 -1.92 -8.49
C SER A 95 1.31 -0.72 -8.31
N PHE A 96 0.05 -0.97 -8.04
CA PHE A 96 -0.85 0.00 -7.43
C PHE A 96 -0.17 0.73 -6.26
N GLY A 97 -0.43 2.01 -6.12
CA GLY A 97 0.12 2.85 -5.05
C GLY A 97 1.55 3.36 -5.31
N SER A 98 2.25 2.86 -6.34
CA SER A 98 3.55 3.42 -6.71
C SER A 98 3.42 4.90 -7.09
N ARG A 99 4.30 5.74 -6.55
CA ARG A 99 4.43 7.15 -6.92
C ARG A 99 5.64 7.33 -7.80
N VAL A 100 5.44 7.87 -9.00
CA VAL A 100 6.51 8.02 -9.98
C VAL A 100 6.61 9.48 -10.46
N PRO A 101 7.85 9.98 -10.72
CA PRO A 101 8.04 11.32 -11.23
C PRO A 101 7.62 11.41 -12.69
N VAL A 102 6.84 12.44 -13.03
CA VAL A 102 6.42 12.76 -14.40
C VAL A 102 7.45 13.71 -15.03
N ILE A 103 8.00 13.34 -16.17
CA ILE A 103 8.91 14.15 -16.96
C ILE A 103 8.17 14.86 -18.09
N LYS A 104 7.30 14.13 -18.78
CA LYS A 104 6.48 14.63 -19.88
C LYS A 104 5.21 13.78 -20.01
N GLU A 105 4.13 14.41 -20.37
CA GLU A 105 2.85 13.76 -20.64
C GLU A 105 2.39 14.11 -22.05
N ASP A 106 1.88 13.12 -22.76
CA ASP A 106 1.13 13.28 -24.01
C ASP A 106 -0.18 12.48 -23.97
N THR A 107 -0.92 12.44 -25.06
CA THR A 107 -2.25 11.81 -25.08
C THR A 107 -2.22 10.28 -24.97
N GLN A 108 -1.10 9.64 -25.21
CA GLN A 108 -0.98 8.18 -25.20
C GLN A 108 -0.08 7.67 -24.06
N PHE A 109 0.96 8.43 -23.70
CA PHE A 109 1.98 7.99 -22.77
C PHE A 109 2.39 9.10 -21.79
N ILE A 110 2.84 8.66 -20.62
CA ILE A 110 3.53 9.50 -19.65
C ILE A 110 4.97 9.00 -19.58
N SER A 111 5.92 9.91 -19.85
CA SER A 111 7.35 9.66 -19.60
C SER A 111 7.65 9.87 -18.13
N ILE A 112 8.24 8.88 -17.49
CA ILE A 112 8.58 8.88 -16.06
C ILE A 112 10.10 8.77 -15.88
N ALA A 113 10.63 9.35 -14.80
CA ALA A 113 12.00 9.07 -14.40
C ALA A 113 12.07 7.75 -13.64
N LEU A 114 13.17 7.02 -13.85
CA LEU A 114 13.50 5.81 -13.09
C LEU A 114 14.64 6.09 -12.10
N PRO A 115 14.73 5.35 -10.99
CA PRO A 115 15.78 5.57 -9.97
C PRO A 115 17.21 5.37 -10.48
N ASP A 116 17.41 4.63 -11.57
CA ASP A 116 18.70 4.45 -12.23
C ASP A 116 19.09 5.62 -13.17
N GLY A 117 18.29 6.70 -13.20
CA GLY A 117 18.49 7.89 -14.03
C GLY A 117 17.98 7.75 -15.46
N LYS A 118 17.44 6.61 -15.85
CA LYS A 118 16.82 6.39 -17.15
C LYS A 118 15.39 6.92 -17.19
N LEU A 119 14.82 6.95 -18.40
CA LEU A 119 13.42 7.23 -18.61
C LEU A 119 12.64 5.93 -18.86
N GLY A 120 11.42 5.92 -18.37
CA GLY A 120 10.42 4.92 -18.71
C GLY A 120 9.19 5.56 -19.33
N LYS A 121 8.35 4.76 -19.97
CA LYS A 121 7.05 5.18 -20.48
C LYS A 121 5.98 4.29 -19.89
N ILE A 122 4.89 4.90 -19.43
CA ILE A 122 3.67 4.23 -19.01
C ILE A 122 2.50 4.72 -19.86
N PRO A 123 1.43 3.95 -20.04
CA PRO A 123 0.22 4.43 -20.71
C PRO A 123 -0.32 5.67 -20.01
N ALA A 124 -0.86 6.62 -20.78
CA ALA A 124 -1.55 7.76 -20.22
C ALA A 124 -2.68 7.26 -19.31
N GLN A 125 -2.71 7.74 -18.08
CA GLN A 125 -3.72 7.38 -17.09
C GLN A 125 -4.47 8.65 -16.73
N ASN A 126 -5.78 8.55 -16.61
CA ASN A 126 -6.52 9.62 -15.97
C ASN A 126 -6.05 9.72 -14.52
N SER A 127 -5.40 10.81 -14.17
CA SER A 127 -5.09 11.12 -12.78
C SER A 127 -6.43 11.23 -12.03
N ILE A 128 -6.72 10.24 -11.20
CA ILE A 128 -7.92 10.27 -10.37
C ILE A 128 -7.54 11.06 -9.12
N THR A 129 -8.05 12.28 -9.04
CA THR A 129 -8.09 12.99 -7.76
C THR A 129 -9.20 12.36 -6.94
N ILE A 130 -8.83 11.62 -5.90
CA ILE A 130 -9.80 10.91 -5.05
C ILE A 130 -10.31 11.90 -4.02
N GLN A 131 -11.60 12.19 -4.12
CA GLN A 131 -12.28 13.17 -3.27
C GLN A 131 -13.50 12.59 -2.53
N SER A 132 -13.73 11.26 -2.64
CA SER A 132 -14.88 10.63 -2.01
C SER A 132 -14.60 9.23 -1.48
N ARG A 133 -15.38 8.82 -0.47
CA ARG A 133 -15.38 7.46 0.08
C ARG A 133 -15.73 6.40 -0.96
N GLU A 134 -16.59 6.75 -1.92
CA GLU A 134 -16.95 5.86 -3.04
C GLU A 134 -15.74 5.56 -3.93
N GLN A 135 -14.94 6.59 -4.24
CA GLN A 135 -13.73 6.43 -5.04
C GLN A 135 -12.67 5.63 -4.28
N LEU A 136 -12.52 5.82 -2.96
CA LEU A 136 -11.66 5.01 -2.09
C LEU A 136 -12.02 3.53 -2.21
N ILE A 137 -13.30 3.21 -2.07
CA ILE A 137 -13.76 1.81 -2.15
C ILE A 137 -13.67 1.26 -3.58
N LYS A 138 -13.83 2.07 -4.61
CA LYS A 138 -13.57 1.65 -5.99
C LYS A 138 -12.11 1.22 -6.18
N LEU A 139 -11.16 1.94 -5.58
CA LEU A 139 -9.75 1.52 -5.58
C LEU A 139 -9.55 0.21 -4.81
N ALA A 140 -10.10 0.10 -3.61
CA ALA A 140 -10.02 -1.13 -2.84
C ALA A 140 -10.58 -2.34 -3.62
N LYS A 141 -11.73 -2.17 -4.28
CA LYS A 141 -12.36 -3.21 -5.12
C LYS A 141 -11.55 -3.57 -6.36
N SER A 142 -10.75 -2.66 -6.92
CA SER A 142 -9.87 -2.97 -8.06
C SER A 142 -8.77 -3.97 -7.73
N LEU A 143 -8.53 -4.20 -6.44
CA LEU A 143 -7.53 -5.14 -5.93
C LEU A 143 -8.11 -6.52 -5.53
N LEU A 144 -9.43 -6.76 -5.72
CA LEU A 144 -10.07 -8.05 -5.42
C LEU A 144 -9.33 -9.22 -6.07
N GLY A 145 -9.15 -10.32 -5.32
CA GLY A 145 -8.43 -11.51 -5.77
C GLY A 145 -6.90 -11.38 -5.73
N THR A 146 -6.35 -10.27 -5.19
CA THR A 146 -4.91 -10.21 -4.90
C THR A 146 -4.59 -11.14 -3.73
N PRO A 147 -3.60 -12.05 -3.84
CA PRO A 147 -3.33 -13.05 -2.81
C PRO A 147 -2.82 -12.42 -1.51
N TYR A 148 -3.06 -13.12 -0.40
CA TYR A 148 -2.48 -12.77 0.88
C TYR A 148 -1.00 -13.18 0.91
N ILE A 149 -0.15 -12.26 1.29
CA ILE A 149 1.28 -12.50 1.58
C ILE A 149 1.61 -11.78 2.89
N TRP A 150 2.12 -12.51 3.86
CA TRP A 150 2.59 -11.93 5.12
C TRP A 150 3.64 -10.83 4.87
N GLY A 151 3.47 -9.65 5.46
CA GLY A 151 4.32 -8.49 5.19
C GLY A 151 4.05 -7.82 3.82
N GLY A 152 3.08 -8.29 3.04
CA GLY A 152 2.77 -7.78 1.70
C GLY A 152 2.16 -6.39 1.72
N LYS A 153 2.67 -5.51 0.83
CA LYS A 153 2.17 -4.14 0.61
C LYS A 153 2.25 -3.79 -0.88
N SER A 154 1.82 -4.69 -1.75
CA SER A 154 1.86 -4.47 -3.20
C SER A 154 0.78 -5.28 -3.92
N SER A 155 0.55 -4.99 -5.21
CA SER A 155 -0.38 -5.76 -6.06
C SER A 155 0.05 -7.20 -6.30
N TYR A 156 1.27 -7.57 -5.93
CA TYR A 156 1.74 -8.97 -5.97
C TYR A 156 1.28 -9.77 -4.76
N GLY A 157 0.85 -9.11 -3.70
CA GLY A 157 0.26 -9.68 -2.49
C GLY A 157 0.20 -8.65 -1.36
N PHE A 158 -0.86 -8.75 -0.56
CA PHE A 158 -1.10 -7.93 0.61
C PHE A 158 -1.23 -8.77 1.86
N ASP A 159 -0.85 -8.24 3.01
CA ASP A 159 -1.52 -8.61 4.26
C ASP A 159 -2.68 -7.63 4.55
N CYS A 160 -3.41 -7.86 5.63
CA CYS A 160 -4.59 -7.06 5.95
C CYS A 160 -4.28 -5.57 6.15
N SER A 161 -3.24 -5.26 6.92
CA SER A 161 -2.83 -3.89 7.22
C SER A 161 -2.11 -3.20 6.06
N GLY A 162 -1.32 -3.95 5.28
CA GLY A 162 -0.67 -3.45 4.07
C GLY A 162 -1.66 -3.09 2.96
N PHE A 163 -2.74 -3.87 2.81
CA PHE A 163 -3.86 -3.55 1.93
C PHE A 163 -4.51 -2.21 2.32
N VAL A 164 -4.90 -2.06 3.59
CA VAL A 164 -5.52 -0.84 4.09
C VAL A 164 -4.56 0.35 3.99
N GLN A 165 -3.29 0.17 4.40
CA GLN A 165 -2.28 1.23 4.34
C GLN A 165 -2.08 1.74 2.92
N LEU A 166 -1.93 0.84 1.93
CA LEU A 166 -1.63 1.25 0.57
C LEU A 166 -2.83 1.92 -0.11
N VAL A 167 -4.06 1.43 0.12
CA VAL A 167 -5.28 2.06 -0.41
C VAL A 167 -5.46 3.46 0.17
N LEU A 168 -5.23 3.66 1.47
CA LEU A 168 -5.28 4.99 2.11
C LEU A 168 -4.14 5.90 1.63
N SER A 169 -2.94 5.37 1.44
CA SER A 169 -1.81 6.13 0.90
C SER A 169 -2.09 6.67 -0.51
N ALA A 170 -2.82 5.92 -1.34
CA ALA A 170 -3.19 6.36 -2.68
C ALA A 170 -4.09 7.61 -2.70
N ILE A 171 -4.78 7.89 -1.59
CA ILE A 171 -5.58 9.11 -1.39
C ILE A 171 -4.88 10.16 -0.51
N GLY A 172 -3.59 9.96 -0.22
CA GLY A 172 -2.80 10.91 0.57
C GLY A 172 -2.93 10.74 2.10
N VAL A 173 -3.60 9.69 2.57
CA VAL A 173 -3.71 9.39 4.01
C VAL A 173 -2.58 8.45 4.43
N SER A 174 -1.69 8.95 5.28
CA SER A 174 -0.61 8.15 5.85
C SER A 174 -1.04 7.57 7.22
N ILE A 175 -1.01 6.24 7.31
CA ILE A 175 -1.21 5.51 8.57
C ILE A 175 -0.05 4.52 8.78
N ALA A 176 0.10 4.04 10.00
CA ALA A 176 1.14 3.07 10.36
C ALA A 176 0.99 1.74 9.59
N ARG A 177 2.08 0.95 9.55
CA ARG A 177 2.10 -0.35 8.87
C ARG A 177 1.26 -1.42 9.57
N ASP A 178 1.34 -1.51 10.90
CA ASP A 178 0.72 -2.58 11.67
C ASP A 178 -0.65 -2.19 12.24
N THR A 179 -1.59 -3.12 12.27
CA THR A 179 -2.98 -2.93 12.75
C THR A 179 -3.06 -2.27 14.13
N GLY A 180 -2.22 -2.73 15.07
CA GLY A 180 -2.19 -2.18 16.43
C GLY A 180 -1.74 -0.72 16.52
N MET A 181 -1.04 -0.23 15.50
CA MET A 181 -0.66 1.18 15.36
C MET A 181 -1.66 1.94 14.48
N GLN A 182 -2.24 1.30 13.46
CA GLN A 182 -3.25 1.91 12.59
C GLN A 182 -4.46 2.41 13.38
N VAL A 183 -4.95 1.61 14.33
CA VAL A 183 -6.12 1.95 15.16
C VAL A 183 -5.90 3.20 16.02
N LYS A 184 -4.65 3.63 16.21
CA LYS A 184 -4.25 4.83 16.97
C LYS A 184 -3.99 6.05 16.08
N SER A 185 -4.27 5.94 14.78
CA SER A 185 -4.02 7.04 13.83
C SER A 185 -4.85 8.27 14.17
N GLN A 186 -4.24 9.45 14.10
CA GLN A 186 -4.92 10.74 14.27
C GLN A 186 -6.00 11.02 13.21
N TRP A 187 -5.99 10.28 12.10
CA TRP A 187 -6.98 10.38 11.03
C TRP A 187 -8.25 9.60 11.31
N LEU A 188 -8.27 8.81 12.39
CA LEU A 188 -9.36 7.92 12.76
C LEU A 188 -10.03 8.39 14.05
N HIS A 189 -11.35 8.31 14.08
CA HIS A 189 -12.14 8.47 15.29
C HIS A 189 -13.10 7.29 15.46
N GLU A 190 -13.28 6.84 16.69
CA GLU A 190 -14.12 5.70 17.01
C GLU A 190 -15.59 6.02 16.78
N ILE A 191 -16.30 5.06 16.20
CA ILE A 191 -17.75 5.08 15.97
C ILE A 191 -18.36 3.74 16.35
N ASN A 192 -19.70 3.69 16.50
CA ASN A 192 -20.40 2.42 16.63
C ASN A 192 -20.43 1.67 15.30
N MET A 193 -20.36 0.32 15.33
CA MET A 193 -20.42 -0.50 14.11
C MET A 193 -21.69 -0.25 13.29
N ASN A 194 -22.81 0.01 13.94
CA ASN A 194 -24.09 0.30 13.27
C ASN A 194 -24.11 1.64 12.52
N GLU A 195 -23.14 2.52 12.80
CA GLU A 195 -22.95 3.81 12.13
C GLU A 195 -21.92 3.74 11.01
N ALA A 196 -21.26 2.56 10.85
CA ALA A 196 -20.19 2.36 9.88
C ALA A 196 -20.70 2.58 8.47
N LYS A 197 -20.04 3.47 7.76
CA LYS A 197 -20.28 3.81 6.36
C LYS A 197 -19.21 3.18 5.49
N GLN A 198 -19.45 3.24 4.19
CA GLN A 198 -18.47 2.85 3.20
C GLN A 198 -17.17 3.63 3.38
N GLY A 199 -16.04 2.91 3.46
CA GLY A 199 -14.71 3.47 3.64
C GLY A 199 -14.24 3.57 5.10
N ASP A 200 -15.10 3.34 6.08
CA ASP A 200 -14.69 3.26 7.49
C ASP A 200 -13.86 1.99 7.72
N LEU A 201 -13.01 2.00 8.75
CA LEU A 201 -12.16 0.86 9.09
C LEU A 201 -12.79 0.04 10.21
N VAL A 202 -12.79 -1.27 10.04
CA VAL A 202 -13.19 -2.23 11.07
C VAL A 202 -11.96 -3.02 11.48
N PHE A 203 -11.65 -2.95 12.77
CA PHE A 203 -10.55 -3.68 13.41
C PHE A 203 -11.10 -4.88 14.16
N PHE A 204 -10.40 -6.00 14.02
CA PHE A 204 -10.77 -7.27 14.64
C PHE A 204 -9.67 -7.71 15.59
N ALA A 205 -10.05 -8.39 16.68
CA ALA A 205 -9.11 -8.85 17.69
C ALA A 205 -9.41 -10.27 18.15
N GLU A 206 -8.35 -10.98 18.48
CA GLU A 206 -8.40 -12.24 19.19
C GLU A 206 -7.66 -12.06 20.53
N ASN A 207 -8.27 -12.54 21.62
CA ASN A 207 -7.70 -12.39 22.97
C ASN A 207 -7.31 -10.93 23.32
N LYS A 208 -8.11 -9.94 22.87
CA LYS A 208 -7.88 -8.49 23.00
C LYS A 208 -6.66 -7.97 22.23
N GLN A 209 -5.99 -8.79 21.41
CA GLN A 209 -4.94 -8.36 20.55
C GLN A 209 -5.48 -8.13 19.14
N ILE A 210 -5.36 -6.89 18.63
CA ILE A 210 -5.78 -6.54 17.28
C ILE A 210 -4.86 -7.25 16.29
N ASN A 211 -5.44 -8.08 15.43
CA ASN A 211 -4.73 -8.91 14.47
C ASN A 211 -5.24 -8.79 13.04
N HIS A 212 -6.37 -8.08 12.82
CA HIS A 212 -6.93 -7.94 11.48
C HIS A 212 -7.65 -6.60 11.29
N VAL A 213 -7.76 -6.16 10.02
CA VAL A 213 -8.42 -4.90 9.63
C VAL A 213 -8.99 -5.02 8.22
N GLY A 214 -10.08 -4.30 7.97
CA GLY A 214 -10.66 -4.14 6.63
C GLY A 214 -11.45 -2.85 6.52
N PHE A 215 -11.89 -2.52 5.29
CA PHE A 215 -12.81 -1.42 5.05
C PHE A 215 -14.25 -1.90 5.13
N SER A 216 -15.10 -1.14 5.80
CA SER A 216 -16.55 -1.28 5.71
C SER A 216 -17.03 -0.90 4.31
N LEU A 217 -17.97 -1.66 3.77
CA LEU A 217 -18.72 -1.32 2.56
C LEU A 217 -20.14 -0.82 2.90
N GLY A 218 -20.46 -0.71 4.20
CA GLY A 218 -21.81 -0.54 4.69
C GLY A 218 -22.55 -1.87 4.81
N GLU A 219 -23.68 -1.87 5.50
CA GLU A 219 -24.60 -3.02 5.63
C GLU A 219 -23.89 -4.31 6.07
N GLY A 220 -22.90 -4.21 6.94
CA GLY A 220 -22.15 -5.35 7.47
C GLY A 220 -21.19 -6.03 6.49
N LYS A 221 -20.97 -5.49 5.30
CA LYS A 221 -19.99 -6.02 4.35
C LYS A 221 -18.64 -5.41 4.56
N ILE A 222 -17.61 -6.24 4.52
CA ILE A 222 -16.22 -5.87 4.76
C ILE A 222 -15.37 -6.30 3.55
N ILE A 223 -14.56 -5.38 3.00
CA ILE A 223 -13.48 -5.73 2.07
C ILE A 223 -12.17 -5.76 2.84
N HIS A 224 -11.48 -6.87 2.79
CA HIS A 224 -10.25 -7.11 3.55
C HIS A 224 -9.35 -8.11 2.83
N CYS A 225 -8.13 -8.32 3.32
CA CYS A 225 -7.20 -9.32 2.79
C CYS A 225 -7.01 -10.46 3.80
N SER A 226 -7.53 -11.66 3.45
CA SER A 226 -7.39 -12.89 4.21
C SER A 226 -7.48 -14.09 3.24
N GLY A 227 -6.34 -14.74 2.96
CA GLY A 227 -6.15 -15.65 1.84
C GLY A 227 -5.99 -14.85 0.52
N GLU A 228 -6.88 -13.92 0.26
CA GLU A 228 -6.84 -12.94 -0.83
C GLU A 228 -7.62 -11.68 -0.43
N VAL A 229 -7.56 -10.63 -1.22
CA VAL A 229 -8.46 -9.48 -1.09
C VAL A 229 -9.85 -9.91 -1.53
N LYS A 230 -10.80 -9.90 -0.60
CA LYS A 230 -12.17 -10.37 -0.80
C LYS A 230 -13.19 -9.57 -0.02
N ILE A 231 -14.47 -9.80 -0.33
CA ILE A 231 -15.61 -9.23 0.39
C ILE A 231 -16.31 -10.35 1.15
N GLU A 232 -16.49 -10.15 2.45
CA GLU A 232 -17.24 -11.03 3.33
C GLU A 232 -18.25 -10.22 4.14
N SER A 233 -19.25 -10.88 4.74
CA SER A 233 -20.27 -10.24 5.59
C SER A 233 -20.11 -10.67 7.04
N ILE A 234 -20.41 -9.73 7.95
CA ILE A 234 -20.55 -9.99 9.40
C ILE A 234 -21.99 -10.29 9.82
N ASN A 235 -22.95 -10.18 8.89
CA ASN A 235 -24.35 -10.44 9.17
C ASN A 235 -24.69 -11.91 8.89
N GLU A 236 -25.27 -12.56 9.87
CA GLU A 236 -25.78 -13.94 9.74
C GLU A 236 -26.91 -13.98 8.69
N GLY A 237 -26.83 -14.94 7.78
CA GLY A 237 -27.77 -15.10 6.67
C GLY A 237 -27.37 -14.43 5.37
N ASP A 238 -26.39 -13.54 5.36
CA ASP A 238 -25.86 -12.97 4.12
C ASP A 238 -24.99 -13.99 3.36
N ALA A 239 -25.00 -13.89 2.03
CA ALA A 239 -24.00 -14.58 1.22
C ALA A 239 -22.60 -14.09 1.59
N GLY A 240 -21.69 -15.03 1.87
CA GLY A 240 -20.33 -14.71 2.32
C GLY A 240 -20.23 -14.35 3.81
N PHE A 241 -21.21 -14.75 4.63
CA PHE A 241 -21.12 -14.61 6.08
C PHE A 241 -19.86 -15.26 6.63
N ASN A 242 -19.12 -14.50 7.42
CA ASN A 242 -17.92 -14.95 8.12
C ASN A 242 -18.12 -14.84 9.63
N GLN A 243 -18.33 -15.98 10.28
CA GLN A 243 -18.56 -16.06 11.73
C GLN A 243 -17.39 -15.50 12.54
N TYR A 244 -16.14 -15.74 12.11
CA TYR A 244 -14.96 -15.23 12.80
C TYR A 244 -14.94 -13.69 12.79
N LEU A 245 -15.17 -13.05 11.65
CA LEU A 245 -15.25 -11.60 11.57
C LEU A 245 -16.38 -11.06 12.44
N SER A 246 -17.57 -11.65 12.37
CA SER A 246 -18.73 -11.23 13.16
C SER A 246 -18.47 -11.25 14.67
N GLN A 247 -17.76 -12.27 15.16
CA GLN A 247 -17.48 -12.45 16.60
C GLN A 247 -16.24 -11.73 17.11
N SER A 248 -15.36 -11.26 16.21
CA SER A 248 -14.05 -10.69 16.54
C SER A 248 -13.98 -9.17 16.37
N ILE A 249 -15.09 -8.49 16.04
CA ILE A 249 -15.10 -7.02 15.93
C ILE A 249 -14.63 -6.42 17.25
N PHE A 250 -13.57 -5.63 17.17
CA PHE A 250 -12.98 -4.97 18.33
C PHE A 250 -13.26 -3.48 18.36
N LYS A 251 -13.09 -2.81 17.22
CA LYS A 251 -13.27 -1.37 17.10
C LYS A 251 -13.62 -0.99 15.68
N THR A 252 -14.54 -0.06 15.52
CA THR A 252 -14.85 0.58 14.24
C THR A 252 -14.44 2.03 14.28
N CYS A 253 -13.77 2.50 13.23
CA CYS A 253 -13.25 3.85 13.16
C CYS A 253 -13.64 4.51 11.84
N SER A 254 -14.15 5.73 11.92
CA SER A 254 -14.38 6.55 10.75
C SER A 254 -13.14 7.36 10.40
N ILE A 255 -12.90 7.48 9.08
CA ILE A 255 -11.85 8.35 8.55
C ILE A 255 -12.37 9.78 8.61
N SER A 256 -11.54 10.71 9.07
CA SER A 256 -11.89 12.14 9.16
C SER A 256 -12.34 12.69 7.81
N ASP A 257 -13.50 13.36 7.77
CA ASP A 257 -14.06 13.98 6.56
C ASP A 257 -13.18 15.09 5.96
N LYS A 258 -12.18 15.58 6.72
CA LYS A 258 -11.15 16.48 6.18
C LYS A 258 -10.27 15.84 5.11
N VAL A 259 -10.31 14.53 5.00
CA VAL A 259 -9.47 13.72 4.11
C VAL A 259 -10.26 13.12 2.96
N VAL A 260 -11.53 12.81 3.17
CA VAL A 260 -12.44 12.14 2.23
C VAL A 260 -13.77 12.87 2.29
N GLY A 261 -13.77 14.12 1.92
CA GLY A 261 -14.95 15.01 1.95
C GLY A 261 -15.93 14.76 0.83
#